data_26118e26601a4be39fd275d4f3a0ee29
#
_entry.id   26118e26601a4be39fd275d4f3a0ee29
#
_cell.length_a   1.000
_cell.length_b   1.000
_cell.length_c   1.000
_cell.angle_alpha   90.00
_cell.angle_beta   90.00
_cell.angle_gamma   90.00
#
_symmetry.space_group_name_H-M   'P 1'
#
loop_
_entity.id
_entity.type
_entity.pdbx_description
1 polymer ?
#
loop_
_entity_poly.entity_id
_entity_poly.type
_entity_poly.pdbx_seq_one_letter_code
_entity_poly.pdbx_strand_id
1 'polypeptide(L)'
;TRQKAMAQYVFTMNRVGKIVPPKRHILKDVSLSFFPGAKIGVLGINGSGKSTLLKIMAGVDKEIEGEAVPMPNMRIGFLPQEPQLDAAQTVRATVEEGLSEIFGAKARLDEIYAAYAEPDADFDRLAAEQAKYEAIIATSGADTELQMEIAADALRLPPWEAKVANLSGGEKRRVALCRLLLSKPDMLLL
;
A
#
# COMPACT_ATOMS: atom_id res chain seq x y z
N THR A 1 28.91 -25.62 -12.01
CA THR A 1 29.02 -24.16 -11.80
C THR A 1 27.82 -23.74 -10.96
N ARG A 2 28.02 -23.55 -9.64
CA ARG A 2 26.99 -23.00 -8.74
C ARG A 2 26.79 -21.54 -9.14
N GLN A 3 25.67 -21.23 -9.79
CA GLN A 3 25.18 -19.86 -9.87
C GLN A 3 24.96 -19.38 -8.42
N LYS A 4 25.82 -18.48 -7.93
CA LYS A 4 25.57 -17.69 -6.74
C LYS A 4 24.25 -16.95 -7.01
N ALA A 5 23.18 -17.34 -6.33
CA ALA A 5 21.95 -16.53 -6.28
C ALA A 5 22.42 -15.17 -5.74
N MET A 6 22.45 -14.16 -6.61
CA MET A 6 22.67 -12.78 -6.16
C MET A 6 21.50 -12.44 -5.25
N ALA A 7 21.81 -12.12 -4.00
CA ALA A 7 20.80 -11.68 -3.05
C ALA A 7 20.09 -10.46 -3.64
N GLN A 8 18.81 -10.63 -4.00
CA GLN A 8 18.01 -9.57 -4.61
C GLN A 8 17.45 -8.72 -3.48
N TYR A 9 17.97 -7.52 -3.34
CA TYR A 9 17.43 -6.54 -2.40
C TYR A 9 16.08 -6.01 -2.91
N VAL A 10 15.13 -5.88 -2.00
CA VAL A 10 13.80 -5.32 -2.31
C VAL A 10 13.79 -3.79 -2.26
N PHE A 11 14.72 -3.20 -1.50
CA PHE A 11 14.90 -1.75 -1.43
C PHE A 11 16.36 -1.44 -1.14
N THR A 12 16.91 -0.42 -1.79
CA THR A 12 18.30 0.02 -1.58
C THR A 12 18.35 1.52 -1.41
N MET A 13 19.07 1.95 -0.40
CA MET A 13 19.47 3.34 -0.17
C MET A 13 20.98 3.45 -0.33
N ASN A 14 21.43 4.44 -1.08
CA ASN A 14 22.85 4.67 -1.31
C ASN A 14 23.19 6.14 -1.00
N ARG A 15 23.95 6.35 0.07
CA ARG A 15 24.42 7.65 0.52
C ARG A 15 23.30 8.68 0.70
N VAL A 16 22.15 8.25 1.20
CA VAL A 16 20.98 9.11 1.37
C VAL A 16 21.26 10.13 2.47
N GLY A 17 21.11 11.40 2.10
CA GLY A 17 21.14 12.56 2.98
C GLY A 17 19.87 13.38 2.88
N LYS A 18 19.49 14.06 3.95
CA LYS A 18 18.42 15.04 3.96
C LYS A 18 18.85 16.27 4.75
N ILE A 19 18.80 17.41 4.09
CA ILE A 19 19.09 18.71 4.68
C ILE A 19 17.80 19.53 4.66
N VAL A 20 17.50 20.19 5.76
CA VAL A 20 16.39 21.15 5.86
C VAL A 20 16.92 22.54 6.24
N PRO A 21 16.27 23.63 5.81
CA PRO A 21 16.68 24.99 6.19
C PRO A 21 16.78 25.16 7.71
N PRO A 22 17.74 25.94 8.22
CA PRO A 22 18.81 26.66 7.56
C PRO A 22 20.16 25.90 7.38
N LYS A 23 20.22 24.68 6.92
CA LYS A 23 21.34 23.72 6.75
C LYS A 23 21.44 22.66 7.87
N ARG A 24 20.32 22.28 8.45
CA ARG A 24 20.30 21.18 9.43
C ARG A 24 20.24 19.83 8.71
N HIS A 25 21.24 18.99 8.93
CA HIS A 25 21.21 17.61 8.49
C HIS A 25 20.25 16.79 9.36
N ILE A 26 19.23 16.20 8.73
CA ILE A 26 18.30 15.25 9.36
C ILE A 26 18.81 13.83 9.17
N LEU A 27 19.28 13.50 7.96
CA LEU A 27 19.94 12.26 7.63
C LEU A 27 21.28 12.58 6.96
N LYS A 28 22.30 11.74 7.20
CA LYS A 28 23.62 11.93 6.62
C LYS A 28 24.20 10.58 6.20
N ASP A 29 24.47 10.45 4.91
CA ASP A 29 25.20 9.33 4.30
C ASP A 29 24.64 7.95 4.69
N VAL A 30 23.31 7.79 4.64
CA VAL A 30 22.64 6.55 5.00
C VAL A 30 22.67 5.58 3.82
N SER A 31 23.34 4.44 3.98
CA SER A 31 23.40 3.37 2.99
C SER A 31 22.88 2.08 3.59
N LEU A 32 21.74 1.58 3.09
CA LEU A 32 21.02 0.42 3.59
C LEU A 32 20.47 -0.39 2.42
N SER A 33 20.44 -1.72 2.60
CA SER A 33 19.80 -2.62 1.65
C SER A 33 18.93 -3.62 2.40
N PHE A 34 17.73 -3.84 1.90
CA PHE A 34 16.71 -4.64 2.58
C PHE A 34 16.45 -5.94 1.81
N PHE A 35 16.40 -7.04 2.53
CA PHE A 35 16.05 -8.35 1.99
C PHE A 35 14.54 -8.58 2.01
N PRO A 36 14.02 -9.44 1.11
CA PRO A 36 12.63 -9.87 1.16
C PRO A 36 12.26 -10.48 2.51
N GLY A 37 11.07 -10.17 3.02
CA GLY A 37 10.54 -10.73 4.25
C GLY A 37 11.20 -10.24 5.55
N ALA A 38 12.16 -9.31 5.48
CA ALA A 38 12.79 -8.76 6.67
C ALA A 38 11.82 -7.92 7.50
N LYS A 39 11.81 -8.14 8.83
CA LYS A 39 11.10 -7.31 9.80
C LYS A 39 12.11 -6.43 10.52
N ILE A 40 12.03 -5.13 10.31
CA ILE A 40 13.05 -4.17 10.76
C ILE A 40 12.42 -3.11 11.65
N GLY A 41 12.96 -2.95 12.86
CA GLY A 41 12.61 -1.87 13.77
C GLY A 41 13.56 -0.69 13.63
N VAL A 42 13.01 0.53 13.47
CA VAL A 42 13.79 1.77 13.45
C VAL A 42 13.68 2.45 14.81
N LEU A 43 14.78 2.47 15.55
CA LEU A 43 14.84 3.03 16.90
C LEU A 43 15.63 4.34 16.92
N GLY A 44 15.25 5.22 17.81
CA GLY A 44 15.92 6.51 18.03
C GLY A 44 15.07 7.49 18.82
N ILE A 45 15.68 8.51 19.38
CA ILE A 45 15.00 9.59 20.10
C ILE A 45 14.11 10.43 19.17
N ASN A 46 13.22 11.23 19.75
CA ASN A 46 12.39 12.14 18.95
C ASN A 46 13.27 13.14 18.20
N GLY A 47 12.95 13.39 16.93
CA GLY A 47 13.74 14.26 16.07
C GLY A 47 14.97 13.63 15.44
N SER A 48 15.23 12.32 15.64
CA SER A 48 16.38 11.61 15.04
C SER A 48 16.22 11.28 13.55
N GLY A 49 15.12 11.67 12.90
CA GLY A 49 14.92 11.47 11.46
C GLY A 49 14.17 10.20 11.07
N LYS A 50 13.66 9.40 12.05
CA LYS A 50 12.90 8.16 11.74
C LYS A 50 11.75 8.37 10.75
N SER A 51 10.88 9.33 11.02
CA SER A 51 9.73 9.63 10.14
C SER A 51 10.18 10.17 8.78
N THR A 52 11.30 10.90 8.73
CA THR A 52 11.89 11.37 7.47
C THR A 52 12.41 10.19 6.65
N LEU A 53 13.11 9.24 7.30
CA LEU A 53 13.57 8.02 6.65
C LEU A 53 12.41 7.23 6.03
N LEU A 54 11.33 7.01 6.80
CA LEU A 54 10.15 6.29 6.31
C LEU A 54 9.45 7.05 5.15
N LYS A 55 9.36 8.38 5.21
CA LYS A 55 8.81 9.18 4.11
C LYS A 55 9.64 9.09 2.83
N ILE A 56 10.97 9.04 2.96
CA ILE A 56 11.88 8.83 1.83
C ILE A 56 11.65 7.44 1.23
N MET A 57 11.61 6.40 2.07
CA MET A 57 11.36 5.04 1.63
C MET A 57 9.98 4.88 0.97
N ALA A 58 8.99 5.61 1.45
CA ALA A 58 7.65 5.65 0.86
C ALA A 58 7.57 6.45 -0.45
N GLY A 59 8.65 7.12 -0.86
CA GLY A 59 8.65 8.01 -2.03
C GLY A 59 7.86 9.31 -1.85
N VAL A 60 7.45 9.62 -0.61
CA VAL A 60 6.73 10.86 -0.26
C VAL A 60 7.68 12.06 -0.23
N ASP A 61 8.87 11.88 0.34
CA ASP A 61 9.93 12.89 0.33
C ASP A 61 10.98 12.50 -0.70
N LYS A 62 11.09 13.31 -1.76
CA LYS A 62 12.01 13.09 -2.89
C LYS A 62 13.17 14.08 -2.89
N GLU A 63 13.16 15.09 -2.01
CA GLU A 63 14.24 16.08 -1.90
C GLU A 63 15.37 15.51 -1.03
N ILE A 64 16.17 14.64 -1.59
CA ILE A 64 17.25 13.93 -0.92
C ILE A 64 18.57 14.07 -1.67
N GLU A 65 19.68 13.89 -0.97
CA GLU A 65 20.98 13.58 -1.53
C GLU A 65 21.10 12.07 -1.65
N GLY A 66 21.86 11.57 -2.63
CA GLY A 66 21.99 10.13 -2.87
C GLY A 66 20.77 9.50 -3.55
N GLU A 67 20.58 8.22 -3.35
CA GLU A 67 19.55 7.45 -4.05
C GLU A 67 18.78 6.54 -3.09
N ALA A 68 17.46 6.45 -3.27
CA ALA A 68 16.58 5.52 -2.56
C ALA A 68 15.70 4.83 -3.61
N VAL A 69 15.98 3.55 -3.89
CA VAL A 69 15.42 2.82 -5.02
C VAL A 69 14.73 1.55 -4.56
N PRO A 70 13.41 1.42 -4.72
CA PRO A 70 12.70 0.17 -4.58
C PRO A 70 12.96 -0.76 -5.77
N MET A 71 12.75 -2.05 -5.56
CA MET A 71 12.70 -3.02 -6.66
C MET A 71 11.58 -2.62 -7.65
N PRO A 72 11.78 -2.81 -8.97
CA PRO A 72 10.75 -2.51 -9.97
C PRO A 72 9.39 -3.17 -9.63
N ASN A 73 8.32 -2.42 -9.84
CA ASN A 73 6.93 -2.83 -9.59
C ASN A 73 6.58 -3.16 -8.12
N MET A 74 7.44 -2.81 -7.17
CA MET A 74 7.16 -2.99 -5.74
C MET A 74 6.08 -2.01 -5.27
N ARG A 75 5.04 -2.53 -4.65
CA ARG A 75 3.98 -1.74 -3.99
C ARG A 75 4.40 -1.45 -2.56
N ILE A 76 4.64 -0.17 -2.27
CA ILE A 76 5.01 0.28 -0.92
C ILE A 76 3.78 0.85 -0.24
N GLY A 77 3.42 0.28 0.90
CA GLY A 77 2.39 0.79 1.77
C GLY A 77 2.99 1.62 2.91
N PHE A 78 2.50 2.83 3.11
CA PHE A 78 2.98 3.71 4.16
C PHE A 78 1.82 4.20 5.05
N LEU A 79 1.95 3.98 6.34
CA LEU A 79 1.03 4.51 7.34
C LEU A 79 1.67 5.72 8.03
N PRO A 80 1.27 6.95 7.72
CA PRO A 80 1.74 8.13 8.44
C PRO A 80 1.21 8.13 9.87
N GLN A 81 1.87 8.88 10.75
CA GLN A 81 1.47 9.01 12.15
C GLN A 81 0.05 9.58 12.29
N GLU A 82 -0.30 10.53 11.41
CA GLU A 82 -1.63 11.10 11.27
C GLU A 82 -2.15 10.84 9.87
N PRO A 83 -2.91 9.73 9.65
CA PRO A 83 -3.43 9.41 8.34
C PRO A 83 -4.51 10.41 7.91
N GLN A 84 -4.41 10.89 6.69
CA GLN A 84 -5.44 11.71 6.07
C GLN A 84 -6.51 10.79 5.48
N LEU A 85 -7.70 10.85 6.05
CA LEU A 85 -8.87 10.12 5.60
C LEU A 85 -9.96 11.13 5.24
N ASP A 86 -10.82 10.78 4.27
CA ASP A 86 -11.96 11.62 3.92
C ASP A 86 -13.00 11.62 5.05
N ALA A 87 -13.22 12.77 5.65
CA ALA A 87 -14.12 12.96 6.77
C ALA A 87 -15.60 12.66 6.41
N ALA A 88 -15.97 12.78 5.14
CA ALA A 88 -17.35 12.55 4.67
C ALA A 88 -17.67 11.06 4.51
N GLN A 89 -16.66 10.21 4.39
CA GLN A 89 -16.81 8.77 4.20
C GLN A 89 -17.18 8.04 5.50
N THR A 90 -17.72 6.83 5.33
CA THR A 90 -17.88 5.84 6.40
C THR A 90 -16.61 5.02 6.60
N VAL A 91 -16.51 4.32 7.71
CA VAL A 91 -15.43 3.34 7.97
C VAL A 91 -15.38 2.31 6.85
N ARG A 92 -16.55 1.77 6.45
CA ARG A 92 -16.68 0.79 5.37
C ARG A 92 -16.10 1.33 4.07
N ALA A 93 -16.58 2.47 3.60
CA ALA A 93 -16.11 3.06 2.34
C ALA A 93 -14.59 3.30 2.33
N THR A 94 -14.04 3.78 3.46
CA THR A 94 -12.59 3.98 3.61
C THR A 94 -11.80 2.68 3.55
N VAL A 95 -12.31 1.60 4.14
CA VAL A 95 -11.64 0.28 4.13
C VAL A 95 -11.72 -0.35 2.74
N GLU A 96 -12.85 -0.22 2.05
CA GLU A 96 -13.06 -0.70 0.67
C GLU A 96 -12.10 -0.07 -0.34
N GLU A 97 -11.60 1.14 -0.10
CA GLU A 97 -10.55 1.74 -0.93
C GLU A 97 -9.28 0.87 -1.00
N GLY A 98 -8.95 0.12 0.07
CA GLY A 98 -7.83 -0.82 0.08
C GLY A 98 -8.02 -2.00 -0.87
N LEU A 99 -9.25 -2.24 -1.31
CA LEU A 99 -9.67 -3.31 -2.23
C LEU A 99 -10.16 -2.75 -3.57
N SER A 100 -9.91 -1.48 -3.86
CA SER A 100 -10.42 -0.77 -5.04
C SER A 100 -10.04 -1.47 -6.36
N GLU A 101 -8.86 -2.07 -6.45
CA GLU A 101 -8.44 -2.86 -7.61
C GLU A 101 -9.36 -4.06 -7.85
N ILE A 102 -9.77 -4.74 -6.77
CA ILE A 102 -10.62 -5.93 -6.83
C ILE A 102 -12.07 -5.54 -7.16
N PHE A 103 -12.59 -4.51 -6.49
CA PHE A 103 -13.93 -4.01 -6.79
C PHE A 103 -14.02 -3.45 -8.22
N GLY A 104 -12.97 -2.73 -8.67
CA GLY A 104 -12.86 -2.28 -10.05
C GLY A 104 -12.80 -3.45 -11.04
N ALA A 105 -12.05 -4.51 -10.74
CA ALA A 105 -12.00 -5.70 -11.58
C ALA A 105 -13.36 -6.42 -11.66
N LYS A 106 -14.10 -6.52 -10.55
CA LYS A 106 -15.45 -7.11 -10.53
C LYS A 106 -16.42 -6.30 -11.40
N ALA A 107 -16.45 -4.97 -11.24
CA ALA A 107 -17.29 -4.10 -12.03
C ALA A 107 -16.98 -4.21 -13.54
N ARG A 108 -15.69 -4.30 -13.91
CA ARG A 108 -15.29 -4.49 -15.32
C ARG A 108 -15.71 -5.85 -15.86
N LEU A 109 -15.69 -6.92 -15.05
CA LEU A 109 -16.21 -8.22 -15.47
C LEU A 109 -17.71 -8.17 -15.76
N ASP A 110 -18.49 -7.49 -14.93
CA ASP A 110 -19.94 -7.32 -15.17
C ASP A 110 -20.20 -6.59 -16.50
N GLU A 111 -19.40 -5.55 -16.80
CA GLU A 111 -19.46 -4.84 -18.09
C GLU A 111 -19.09 -5.76 -19.27
N ILE A 112 -18.05 -6.59 -19.12
CA ILE A 112 -17.61 -7.53 -20.15
C ILE A 112 -18.69 -8.59 -20.39
N TYR A 113 -19.31 -9.12 -19.34
CA TYR A 113 -20.41 -10.08 -19.49
C TYR A 113 -21.61 -9.48 -20.21
N ALA A 114 -21.93 -8.21 -19.93
CA ALA A 114 -22.96 -7.49 -20.68
C ALA A 114 -22.57 -7.30 -22.15
N ALA A 115 -21.31 -6.97 -22.44
CA ALA A 115 -20.80 -6.76 -23.80
C ALA A 115 -20.81 -8.04 -24.66
N TYR A 116 -20.74 -9.24 -24.08
CA TYR A 116 -20.90 -10.49 -24.82
C TYR A 116 -22.30 -10.66 -25.46
N ALA A 117 -23.31 -9.95 -24.95
CA ALA A 117 -24.66 -10.00 -25.49
C ALA A 117 -24.89 -9.07 -26.69
N GLU A 118 -23.94 -8.18 -27.01
CA GLU A 118 -24.04 -7.26 -28.13
C GLU A 118 -23.86 -7.99 -29.49
N PRO A 119 -24.62 -7.62 -30.52
CA PRO A 119 -24.60 -8.31 -31.82
C PRO A 119 -23.26 -8.26 -32.58
N ASP A 120 -22.45 -7.25 -32.27
CA ASP A 120 -21.14 -6.99 -32.88
C ASP A 120 -19.98 -7.18 -31.90
N ALA A 121 -20.17 -8.03 -30.88
CA ALA A 121 -19.19 -8.30 -29.87
C ALA A 121 -17.89 -8.91 -30.44
N ASP A 122 -16.75 -8.30 -30.09
CA ASP A 122 -15.42 -8.85 -30.35
C ASP A 122 -15.06 -9.87 -29.25
N PHE A 123 -15.41 -11.14 -29.49
CA PHE A 123 -15.26 -12.21 -28.53
C PHE A 123 -13.80 -12.44 -28.11
N ASP A 124 -12.83 -12.31 -29.03
CA ASP A 124 -11.42 -12.53 -28.72
C ASP A 124 -10.88 -11.46 -27.78
N ARG A 125 -11.23 -10.20 -28.04
CA ARG A 125 -10.85 -9.07 -27.18
C ARG A 125 -11.51 -9.19 -25.80
N LEU A 126 -12.81 -9.50 -25.74
CA LEU A 126 -13.55 -9.64 -24.50
C LEU A 126 -13.01 -10.79 -23.65
N ALA A 127 -12.66 -11.93 -24.28
CA ALA A 127 -12.07 -13.07 -23.57
C ALA A 127 -10.69 -12.73 -22.98
N ALA A 128 -9.86 -11.98 -23.69
CA ALA A 128 -8.56 -11.54 -23.19
C ALA A 128 -8.71 -10.58 -21.99
N GLU A 129 -9.67 -9.63 -22.08
CA GLU A 129 -9.97 -8.73 -20.98
C GLU A 129 -10.56 -9.48 -19.77
N GLN A 130 -11.47 -10.41 -19.99
CA GLN A 130 -12.05 -11.26 -18.94
C GLN A 130 -10.95 -12.01 -18.19
N ALA A 131 -10.06 -12.72 -18.88
CA ALA A 131 -8.97 -13.47 -18.28
C ALA A 131 -8.06 -12.58 -17.41
N LYS A 132 -7.81 -11.34 -17.84
CA LYS A 132 -7.04 -10.36 -17.07
C LYS A 132 -7.71 -10.00 -15.74
N TYR A 133 -9.01 -9.67 -15.75
CA TYR A 133 -9.71 -9.27 -14.54
C TYR A 133 -10.01 -10.45 -13.60
N GLU A 134 -10.30 -11.64 -14.15
CA GLU A 134 -10.40 -12.87 -13.35
C GLU A 134 -9.08 -13.19 -12.64
N ALA A 135 -7.93 -13.00 -13.28
CA ALA A 135 -6.62 -13.17 -12.63
C ALA A 135 -6.42 -12.19 -11.46
N ILE A 136 -6.84 -10.93 -11.60
CA ILE A 136 -6.79 -9.95 -10.50
C ILE A 136 -7.64 -10.42 -9.32
N ILE A 137 -8.87 -10.86 -9.57
CA ILE A 137 -9.78 -11.34 -8.52
C ILE A 137 -9.24 -12.60 -7.86
N ALA A 138 -8.67 -13.54 -8.64
CA ALA A 138 -8.10 -14.77 -8.10
C ALA A 138 -6.93 -14.53 -7.14
N THR A 139 -6.15 -13.45 -7.33
CA THR A 139 -5.06 -13.09 -6.40
C THR A 139 -5.55 -12.58 -5.05
N SER A 140 -6.80 -12.13 -4.97
CA SER A 140 -7.36 -11.58 -3.73
C SER A 140 -7.78 -12.63 -2.70
N GLY A 141 -8.02 -13.88 -3.14
CA GLY A 141 -8.63 -14.93 -2.31
C GLY A 141 -10.15 -14.90 -2.34
N ALA A 142 -10.79 -15.96 -1.82
CA ALA A 142 -12.16 -16.33 -2.16
C ALA A 142 -13.26 -15.36 -1.71
N ASP A 143 -13.13 -14.67 -0.58
CA ASP A 143 -14.21 -13.80 -0.07
C ASP A 143 -13.68 -12.47 0.45
N THR A 144 -13.92 -11.44 -0.34
CA THR A 144 -13.49 -10.06 -0.03
C THR A 144 -14.19 -9.52 1.22
N GLU A 145 -15.47 -9.83 1.39
CA GLU A 145 -16.26 -9.40 2.54
C GLU A 145 -15.73 -10.04 3.83
N LEU A 146 -15.51 -11.35 3.80
CA LEU A 146 -14.94 -12.08 4.94
C LEU A 146 -13.54 -11.56 5.30
N GLN A 147 -12.71 -11.21 4.32
CA GLN A 147 -11.39 -10.61 4.58
C GLN A 147 -11.52 -9.26 5.29
N MET A 148 -12.48 -8.43 4.88
CA MET A 148 -12.77 -7.15 5.53
C MET A 148 -13.24 -7.35 6.97
N GLU A 149 -14.16 -8.30 7.21
CA GLU A 149 -14.66 -8.60 8.55
C GLU A 149 -13.56 -9.10 9.49
N ILE A 150 -12.73 -10.06 9.02
CA ILE A 150 -11.60 -10.57 9.80
C ILE A 150 -10.61 -9.44 10.14
N ALA A 151 -10.28 -8.60 9.18
CA ALA A 151 -9.35 -7.48 9.40
C ALA A 151 -9.94 -6.43 10.35
N ALA A 152 -11.24 -6.14 10.24
CA ALA A 152 -11.95 -5.21 11.09
C ALA A 152 -12.01 -5.69 12.54
N ASP A 153 -12.31 -6.97 12.76
CA ASP A 153 -12.34 -7.58 14.09
C ASP A 153 -10.94 -7.59 14.72
N ALA A 154 -9.93 -8.05 13.98
CA ALA A 154 -8.54 -8.10 14.44
C ALA A 154 -8.00 -6.72 14.88
N LEU A 155 -8.39 -5.66 14.18
CA LEU A 155 -7.98 -4.29 14.46
C LEU A 155 -8.97 -3.56 15.38
N ARG A 156 -10.07 -4.18 15.77
CA ARG A 156 -11.14 -3.59 16.60
C ARG A 156 -11.60 -2.26 15.99
N LEU A 157 -12.05 -2.30 14.74
CA LEU A 157 -12.51 -1.10 14.05
C LEU A 157 -13.82 -0.58 14.68
N PRO A 158 -14.12 0.72 14.51
CA PRO A 158 -15.44 1.26 14.79
C PRO A 158 -16.49 0.61 13.87
N PRO A 159 -17.81 0.75 14.22
CA PRO A 159 -18.87 0.25 13.36
C PRO A 159 -18.75 0.73 11.91
N TRP A 160 -19.09 -0.12 10.96
CA TRP A 160 -18.96 0.15 9.52
C TRP A 160 -19.63 1.45 9.07
N GLU A 161 -20.76 1.79 9.67
CA GLU A 161 -21.57 2.98 9.36
C GLU A 161 -21.05 4.27 10.04
N ALA A 162 -20.08 4.16 10.93
CA ALA A 162 -19.51 5.32 11.59
C ALA A 162 -18.80 6.23 10.58
N LYS A 163 -19.04 7.54 10.68
CA LYS A 163 -18.36 8.51 9.82
C LYS A 163 -16.96 8.80 10.33
N VAL A 164 -16.01 8.88 9.43
CA VAL A 164 -14.60 9.19 9.70
C VAL A 164 -14.44 10.52 10.45
N ALA A 165 -15.32 11.50 10.18
CA ALA A 165 -15.33 12.78 10.90
C ALA A 165 -15.41 12.62 12.41
N ASN A 166 -16.16 11.62 12.88
CA ASN A 166 -16.49 11.41 14.30
C ASN A 166 -15.49 10.50 15.03
N LEU A 167 -14.49 9.96 14.32
CA LEU A 167 -13.52 9.04 14.88
C LEU A 167 -12.41 9.77 15.65
N SER A 168 -11.97 9.17 16.75
CA SER A 168 -10.73 9.57 17.44
C SER A 168 -9.50 9.33 16.55
N GLY A 169 -8.38 9.98 16.87
CA GLY A 169 -7.12 9.79 16.14
C GLY A 169 -6.65 8.33 16.12
N GLY A 170 -6.83 7.60 17.23
CA GLY A 170 -6.50 6.18 17.31
C GLY A 170 -7.39 5.31 16.42
N GLU A 171 -8.68 5.61 16.34
CA GLU A 171 -9.61 4.91 15.44
C GLU A 171 -9.30 5.19 13.98
N LYS A 172 -9.05 6.45 13.60
CA LYS A 172 -8.60 6.82 12.25
C LYS A 172 -7.35 6.04 11.85
N ARG A 173 -6.39 5.91 12.77
CA ARG A 173 -5.16 5.16 12.51
C ARG A 173 -5.43 3.66 12.28
N ARG A 174 -6.33 3.04 13.05
CA ARG A 174 -6.72 1.63 12.85
C ARG A 174 -7.44 1.42 11.52
N VAL A 175 -8.36 2.31 11.15
CA VAL A 175 -9.06 2.28 9.86
C VAL A 175 -8.06 2.42 8.70
N ALA A 176 -7.13 3.37 8.78
CA ALA A 176 -6.09 3.55 7.77
C ALA A 176 -5.16 2.32 7.67
N LEU A 177 -4.82 1.71 8.81
CA LEU A 177 -4.03 0.48 8.83
C LEU A 177 -4.78 -0.68 8.19
N CYS A 178 -6.07 -0.84 8.47
CA CYS A 178 -6.92 -1.86 7.85
C CYS A 178 -6.95 -1.72 6.33
N ARG A 179 -7.24 -0.52 5.82
CA ARG A 179 -7.19 -0.19 4.40
C ARG A 179 -5.85 -0.58 3.78
N LEU A 180 -4.76 -0.21 4.46
CA LEU A 180 -3.41 -0.46 3.99
C LEU A 180 -3.06 -1.96 3.93
N LEU A 181 -3.45 -2.74 4.94
CA LEU A 181 -3.21 -4.18 4.98
C LEU A 181 -4.00 -4.92 3.90
N LEU A 182 -5.25 -4.52 3.66
CA LEU A 182 -6.10 -5.11 2.62
C LEU A 182 -5.58 -4.84 1.20
N SER A 183 -4.85 -3.74 0.99
CA SER A 183 -4.19 -3.47 -0.29
C SER A 183 -2.97 -4.39 -0.56
N LYS A 184 -2.58 -5.23 0.41
CA LYS A 184 -1.51 -6.24 0.32
C LYS A 184 -0.22 -5.66 -0.29
N PRO A 185 0.40 -4.63 0.30
CA PRO A 185 1.65 -4.07 -0.20
C PRO A 185 2.79 -5.08 -0.05
N ASP A 186 3.77 -5.02 -0.97
CA ASP A 186 4.98 -5.86 -0.91
C ASP A 186 5.94 -5.40 0.19
N MET A 187 5.91 -4.12 0.52
CA MET A 187 6.65 -3.50 1.63
C MET A 187 5.73 -2.63 2.46
N LEU A 188 5.74 -2.80 3.77
CA LEU A 188 4.91 -2.06 4.70
C LEU A 188 5.78 -1.18 5.61
N LEU A 189 5.47 0.12 5.64
CA LEU A 189 6.12 1.15 6.47
C LEU A 189 5.10 1.70 7.48
N LEU A 190 5.37 1.54 8.80
CA LEU A 190 4.45 1.87 9.89
C LEU A 190 5.01 2.94 10.84
#